data_c59a2c9a4f64df7a1938934bf6fa3c2d
#
_entry.id   c59a2c9a4f64df7a1938934bf6fa3c2d
#
_cell.length_a   1.000
_cell.length_b   1.000
_cell.length_c   1.000
_cell.angle_alpha   90.00
_cell.angle_beta   90.00
_cell.angle_gamma   90.00
#
_symmetry.space_group_name_H-M   'P 1'
#
loop_
_entity.id
_entity.type
_entity.pdbx_description
1 polymer ?
#
loop_
_entity_poly.entity_id
_entity_poly.type
_entity_poly.pdbx_seq_one_letter_code
_entity_poly.pdbx_strand_id
1 'polypeptide(L)'
;MGLTSSHWGVYEFVVNEGRLSALQPFSEDSDPSRIGHSIIDLLDDKTRISAPVVRKSWLDNGPGTSTHKRGSDRFVQVDWEDAEKLVANELGRVIKTK
;
A
#
# COMPACT_ATOMS: atom_id res chain seq x y z
N MET A 1 17.71 16.86 -7.41
CA MET A 1 16.72 17.65 -6.66
C MET A 1 15.49 17.84 -7.53
N GLY A 2 14.31 17.67 -7.02
CA GLY A 2 13.03 17.83 -7.72
C GLY A 2 11.92 18.17 -6.75
N LEU A 3 10.72 18.47 -7.28
CA LEU A 3 9.53 18.73 -6.50
C LEU A 3 8.61 17.52 -6.52
N THR A 4 7.97 17.26 -5.39
CA THR A 4 6.90 16.27 -5.26
C THR A 4 5.75 16.87 -4.47
N SER A 5 4.54 16.40 -4.70
CA SER A 5 3.36 16.80 -3.93
C SER A 5 2.72 15.59 -3.29
N SER A 6 2.19 15.79 -2.10
CA SER A 6 1.40 14.83 -1.38
C SER A 6 0.10 15.48 -0.91
N HIS A 7 -0.75 14.70 -0.24
CA HIS A 7 -1.95 15.25 0.39
C HIS A 7 -1.63 16.31 1.46
N TRP A 8 -0.42 16.30 2.02
CA TRP A 8 0.01 17.17 3.12
C TRP A 8 0.90 18.34 2.71
N GLY A 9 1.17 18.53 1.42
CA GLY A 9 1.95 19.66 0.94
C GLY A 9 2.90 19.32 -0.20
N VAL A 10 3.67 20.33 -0.60
CA VAL A 10 4.71 20.26 -1.61
C VAL A 10 6.07 20.17 -0.93
N TYR A 11 6.94 19.31 -1.45
CA TYR A 11 8.27 19.10 -0.89
C TYR A 11 9.33 19.06 -1.98
N GLU A 12 10.50 19.53 -1.64
CA GLU A 12 11.72 19.31 -2.41
C GLU A 12 12.34 17.99 -1.99
N PHE A 13 12.73 17.14 -2.95
CA PHE A 13 13.34 15.85 -2.65
C PHE A 13 14.76 15.75 -3.19
N VAL A 14 15.57 14.98 -2.48
CA VAL A 14 16.93 14.60 -2.88
C VAL A 14 17.02 13.09 -2.98
N VAL A 15 17.53 12.61 -4.11
CA VAL A 15 17.81 11.18 -4.32
C VAL A 15 19.34 10.99 -4.34
N ASN A 16 19.81 10.06 -3.55
CA ASN A 16 21.20 9.60 -3.52
C ASN A 16 21.22 8.09 -3.84
N GLU A 17 22.05 7.70 -4.80
CA GLU A 17 22.20 6.29 -5.19
C GLU A 17 20.86 5.56 -5.44
N GLY A 18 19.90 6.25 -6.06
CA GLY A 18 18.58 5.70 -6.35
C GLY A 18 17.60 5.65 -5.15
N ARG A 19 18.00 6.15 -3.99
CA ARG A 19 17.17 6.19 -2.78
C ARG A 19 16.82 7.62 -2.40
N LEU A 20 15.59 7.82 -1.92
CA LEU A 20 15.18 9.10 -1.35
C LEU A 20 15.96 9.34 -0.06
N SER A 21 16.79 10.38 -0.04
CA SER A 21 17.68 10.68 1.09
C SER A 21 17.23 11.89 1.92
N ALA A 22 16.47 12.79 1.34
CA ALA A 22 15.92 13.94 2.04
C ALA A 22 14.60 14.38 1.43
N LEU A 23 13.72 14.91 2.28
CA LEU A 23 12.49 15.58 1.91
C LEU A 23 12.45 16.91 2.69
N GLN A 24 12.49 18.03 1.99
CA GLN A 24 12.45 19.36 2.57
C GLN A 24 11.11 20.02 2.22
N PRO A 25 10.53 20.82 3.09
CA PRO A 25 9.38 21.62 2.75
C PRO A 25 9.70 22.53 1.55
N PHE A 26 8.70 22.77 0.71
CA PHE A 26 8.83 23.74 -0.37
C PHE A 26 9.13 25.12 0.20
N SER A 27 10.12 25.82 -0.34
CA SER A 27 10.66 27.06 0.20
C SER A 27 9.65 28.21 0.32
N GLU A 28 8.58 28.17 -0.50
CA GLU A 28 7.54 29.20 -0.49
C GLU A 28 6.32 28.82 0.37
N ASP A 29 6.35 27.66 1.02
CA ASP A 29 5.32 27.25 1.97
C ASP A 29 5.65 27.84 3.34
N SER A 30 4.84 28.79 3.79
CA SER A 30 5.04 29.49 5.07
C SER A 30 4.66 28.69 6.31
N ASP A 31 3.89 27.59 6.13
CA ASP A 31 3.44 26.72 7.22
C ASP A 31 3.45 25.23 6.79
N PRO A 32 4.64 24.68 6.52
CA PRO A 32 4.76 23.35 5.96
C PRO A 32 4.37 22.25 6.95
N SER A 33 3.64 21.26 6.48
CA SER A 33 3.30 20.09 7.28
C SER A 33 4.54 19.24 7.59
N ARG A 34 4.68 18.85 8.86
CA ARG A 34 5.76 17.96 9.30
C ARG A 34 5.54 16.48 8.92
N ILE A 35 4.34 16.11 8.50
CA ILE A 35 3.98 14.72 8.16
C ILE A 35 4.84 14.20 6.99
N GLY A 36 5.19 15.07 6.04
CA GLY A 36 6.04 14.70 4.92
C GLY A 36 7.37 14.07 5.29
N HIS A 37 7.98 14.50 6.40
CA HIS A 37 9.27 13.96 6.84
C HIS A 37 9.22 12.46 7.18
N SER A 38 8.09 11.97 7.68
CA SER A 38 7.91 10.55 8.01
C SER A 38 7.81 9.63 6.79
N ILE A 39 7.60 10.18 5.60
CA ILE A 39 7.49 9.38 4.36
C ILE A 39 8.80 8.65 4.07
N ILE A 40 9.96 9.27 4.35
CA ILE A 40 11.27 8.63 4.12
C ILE A 40 11.39 7.36 4.94
N ASP A 41 11.05 7.44 6.22
CA ASP A 41 11.12 6.29 7.15
C ASP A 41 10.15 5.17 6.75
N LEU A 42 9.01 5.52 6.16
CA LEU A 42 8.00 4.56 5.74
C LEU A 42 8.35 3.80 4.45
N LEU A 43 9.26 4.29 3.62
CA LEU A 43 9.59 3.67 2.34
C LEU A 43 10.16 2.25 2.50
N ASP A 44 10.99 2.06 3.52
CA ASP A 44 11.66 0.78 3.81
C ASP A 44 11.15 0.13 5.12
N ASP A 45 10.05 0.66 5.70
CA ASP A 45 9.51 0.13 6.95
C ASP A 45 8.92 -1.27 6.75
N LYS A 46 9.14 -2.14 7.76
CA LYS A 46 8.61 -3.51 7.79
C LYS A 46 7.09 -3.60 7.74
N THR A 47 6.39 -2.53 8.05
CA THR A 47 4.92 -2.47 7.96
C THR A 47 4.43 -2.24 6.53
N ARG A 48 5.33 -1.88 5.61
CA ARG A 48 4.99 -1.72 4.20
C ARG A 48 4.70 -3.07 3.57
N ILE A 49 3.54 -3.18 2.93
CA ILE A 49 3.18 -4.36 2.16
C ILE A 49 3.96 -4.33 0.84
N SER A 50 4.86 -5.29 0.64
CA SER A 50 5.75 -5.40 -0.53
C SER A 50 5.26 -6.38 -1.59
N ALA A 51 4.25 -7.20 -1.26
CA ALA A 51 3.68 -8.19 -2.17
C ALA A 51 2.20 -8.41 -1.85
N PRO A 52 1.40 -8.92 -2.80
CA PRO A 52 0.01 -9.27 -2.55
C PRO A 52 -0.09 -10.36 -1.48
N VAL A 53 -1.02 -10.20 -0.57
CA VAL A 53 -1.33 -11.21 0.46
C VAL A 53 -2.82 -11.46 0.51
N VAL A 54 -3.20 -12.71 0.71
CA VAL A 54 -4.58 -13.16 0.79
C VAL A 54 -4.81 -13.88 2.10
N ARG A 55 -5.98 -13.68 2.70
CA ARG A 55 -6.35 -14.43 3.91
C ARG A 55 -6.43 -15.91 3.60
N LYS A 56 -5.78 -16.73 4.44
CA LYS A 56 -5.75 -18.18 4.25
C LYS A 56 -7.15 -18.78 4.23
N SER A 57 -8.03 -18.35 5.13
CA SER A 57 -9.41 -18.84 5.17
C SER A 57 -10.18 -18.57 3.88
N TRP A 58 -9.88 -17.46 3.21
CA TRP A 58 -10.51 -17.15 1.92
C TRP A 58 -9.96 -18.03 0.80
N LEU A 59 -8.64 -18.28 0.78
CA LEU A 59 -8.03 -19.19 -0.20
C LEU A 59 -8.57 -20.63 -0.08
N ASP A 60 -8.77 -21.08 1.17
CA ASP A 60 -9.21 -22.45 1.44
C ASP A 60 -10.72 -22.67 1.15
N ASN A 61 -11.55 -21.66 1.40
CA ASN A 61 -13.00 -21.86 1.47
C ASN A 61 -13.81 -20.87 0.60
N GLY A 62 -13.17 -19.90 0.00
CA GLY A 62 -13.82 -18.89 -0.86
C GLY A 62 -14.50 -17.76 -0.09
N PRO A 63 -15.27 -16.92 -0.81
CA PRO A 63 -15.90 -15.73 -0.24
C PRO A 63 -16.97 -16.06 0.79
N GLY A 64 -17.13 -15.16 1.76
CA GLY A 64 -18.14 -15.26 2.84
C GLY A 64 -17.73 -16.13 4.01
N THR A 65 -16.57 -16.78 3.95
CA THR A 65 -16.09 -17.65 5.03
C THR A 65 -15.23 -16.89 6.04
N SER A 66 -15.31 -17.30 7.30
CA SER A 66 -14.42 -16.86 8.39
C SER A 66 -14.33 -15.35 8.59
N THR A 67 -15.44 -14.62 8.38
CA THR A 67 -15.49 -13.16 8.61
C THR A 67 -15.24 -12.80 10.07
N HIS A 68 -15.54 -13.69 11.01
CA HIS A 68 -15.28 -13.55 12.46
C HIS A 68 -13.79 -13.60 12.82
N LYS A 69 -12.93 -14.09 11.92
CA LYS A 69 -11.47 -14.15 12.13
C LYS A 69 -10.72 -12.91 11.64
N ARG A 70 -11.42 -11.82 11.40
CA ARG A 70 -10.76 -10.57 11.01
C ARG A 70 -9.75 -10.14 12.07
N GLY A 71 -8.49 -9.91 11.65
CA GLY A 71 -7.38 -9.56 12.53
C GLY A 71 -6.62 -10.75 13.14
N SER A 72 -7.18 -11.96 13.12
CA SER A 72 -6.53 -13.17 13.63
C SER A 72 -6.25 -14.24 12.58
N ASP A 73 -6.76 -14.03 11.36
CA ASP A 73 -6.52 -14.96 10.27
C ASP A 73 -5.10 -14.81 9.70
N ARG A 74 -4.52 -15.91 9.27
CA ARG A 74 -3.20 -15.91 8.64
C ARG A 74 -3.31 -15.35 7.23
N PHE A 75 -2.34 -14.52 6.85
CA PHE A 75 -2.15 -14.06 5.47
C PHE A 75 -1.13 -14.96 4.77
N VAL A 76 -1.38 -15.24 3.51
CA VAL A 76 -0.51 -15.99 2.61
C VAL A 76 -0.11 -15.08 1.47
N GLN A 77 1.19 -14.95 1.22
CA GLN A 77 1.69 -14.23 0.07
C GLN A 77 1.38 -15.03 -1.20
N VAL A 78 0.93 -14.32 -2.22
CA VAL A 78 0.68 -14.84 -3.57
C VAL A 78 1.44 -13.98 -4.58
N ASP A 79 1.65 -14.45 -5.78
CA ASP A 79 2.18 -13.59 -6.84
C ASP A 79 1.10 -12.67 -7.43
N TRP A 80 1.53 -11.70 -8.25
CA TRP A 80 0.62 -10.73 -8.83
C TRP A 80 -0.38 -11.36 -9.80
N GLU A 81 0.05 -12.36 -10.57
CA GLU A 81 -0.81 -13.06 -11.53
C GLU A 81 -1.95 -13.79 -10.80
N ASP A 82 -1.65 -14.46 -9.71
CA ASP A 82 -2.65 -15.14 -8.88
C ASP A 82 -3.57 -14.13 -8.18
N ALA A 83 -3.03 -13.03 -7.65
CA ALA A 83 -3.83 -11.98 -7.04
C ALA A 83 -4.85 -11.39 -8.03
N GLU A 84 -4.43 -11.08 -9.24
CA GLU A 84 -5.31 -10.56 -10.30
C GLU A 84 -6.40 -11.57 -10.69
N LYS A 85 -6.05 -12.85 -10.84
CA LYS A 85 -7.02 -13.92 -11.13
C LYS A 85 -8.06 -14.06 -10.03
N LEU A 86 -7.64 -14.01 -8.77
CA LEU A 86 -8.55 -14.10 -7.62
C LEU A 86 -9.55 -12.93 -7.62
N VAL A 87 -9.09 -11.72 -7.84
CA VAL A 87 -9.95 -10.53 -7.91
C VAL A 87 -10.89 -10.61 -9.11
N ALA A 88 -10.39 -10.95 -10.30
CA ALA A 88 -11.19 -11.06 -11.51
C ALA A 88 -12.29 -12.14 -11.38
N ASN A 89 -11.95 -13.30 -10.80
CA ASN A 89 -12.92 -14.38 -10.57
C ASN A 89 -14.04 -13.94 -9.62
N GLU A 90 -13.70 -13.25 -8.52
CA GLU A 90 -14.69 -12.78 -7.55
C GLU A 90 -15.59 -11.68 -8.14
N LEU A 91 -15.03 -10.74 -8.88
CA LEU A 91 -15.82 -9.74 -9.61
C LEU A 91 -16.77 -10.41 -10.63
N GLY A 92 -16.26 -11.38 -11.39
CA GLY A 92 -17.08 -12.16 -12.32
C GLY A 92 -18.20 -12.94 -11.63
N ARG A 93 -17.94 -13.49 -10.45
CA ARG A 93 -18.97 -14.16 -9.64
C ARG A 93 -20.07 -13.19 -9.22
N VAL A 94 -19.70 -12.03 -8.69
CA VAL A 94 -20.65 -11.00 -8.22
C VAL A 94 -21.51 -10.48 -9.37
N ILE A 95 -20.92 -10.24 -10.55
CA ILE A 95 -21.66 -9.77 -11.72
C ILE A 95 -22.75 -10.80 -12.16
N LYS A 96 -22.42 -12.09 -12.08
CA LYS A 96 -23.36 -13.17 -12.48
C LYS A 96 -24.48 -13.41 -11.47
N THR A 97 -24.35 -12.93 -10.24
CA THR A 97 -25.36 -13.11 -9.17
C THR A 97 -26.36 -11.96 -9.08
N LYS A 98 -26.23 -10.94 -9.93
CA LYS A 98 -27.20 -9.88 -10.14
C LYS A 98 -28.16 -10.21 -11.27
#